data_eb20a125a0857f152493566159e9228b
#
_entry.id   eb20a125a0857f152493566159e9228b
#
_cell.length_a   1.000
_cell.length_b   1.000
_cell.length_c   1.000
_cell.angle_alpha   90.00
_cell.angle_beta   90.00
_cell.angle_gamma   90.00
#
_symmetry.space_group_name_H-M   'P 1'
#
loop_
_entity.id
_entity.type
_entity.pdbx_description
1 polymer ?
#
loop_
_entity_poly.entity_id
_entity_poly.type
_entity_poly.pdbx_seq_one_letter_code
_entity_poly.pdbx_strand_id
1 'polypeptide(L)'
;MRHVDVAIIGGGPGGLALAQGLRKHGFDIAIFEKDRPRTDYVQGFRLRLRQRGLGALTQNLPAHLLEAFYATLGRAPDQNLLLDENFEPLSGDAWGGGAAGLDDTHPEKSVSRITLRQILLTGLEDALTYATFTRYDEQPDGTVIAHFEDGASIHADVLVGADGVASRVRKQLLPHATFSDTGVRRLAGKLTLDRAAALGISNKLTDYNAMIRPGRGHSLMVTSHRVDPAAHRQYGLIGQDDATHQGIDGFHFNNTTSYVWWNTAYATDELASDDALGAMDGAQLLDVLLRQIEHWHPAILDLIRFTDPSTVALLKVRTSVPVDPWPTRPVTLLGDAIHAMTYFRALGGNTAIYDGGILVRELAAARGSEKPLLQALHDYEAAMLEHGTEAVRSSLSAMQKNVFGATAPQPAQ
;
A
#
# COMPACT_ATOMS: atom_id res chain seq x y z
N MET A 1 18.71 22.44 -18.92
CA MET A 1 17.99 21.35 -18.25
C MET A 1 18.62 21.15 -16.88
N ARG A 2 17.83 21.04 -15.80
CA ARG A 2 18.38 20.72 -14.46
C ARG A 2 18.91 19.29 -14.48
N HIS A 3 20.07 19.09 -13.85
CA HIS A 3 20.64 17.77 -13.58
C HIS A 3 20.50 17.45 -12.10
N VAL A 4 20.23 16.20 -11.76
CA VAL A 4 20.13 15.67 -10.39
C VAL A 4 20.83 14.31 -10.31
N ASP A 5 21.21 13.88 -9.12
CA ASP A 5 21.80 12.56 -8.92
C ASP A 5 20.72 11.46 -9.17
N VAL A 6 19.50 11.66 -8.62
CA VAL A 6 18.43 10.65 -8.74
C VAL A 6 17.09 11.31 -9.04
N ALA A 7 16.45 10.89 -10.13
CA ALA A 7 15.05 11.21 -10.45
C ALA A 7 14.14 10.05 -10.05
N ILE A 8 13.10 10.34 -9.25
CA ILE A 8 12.16 9.35 -8.72
C ILE A 8 10.79 9.60 -9.34
N ILE A 9 10.25 8.64 -10.06
CA ILE A 9 8.91 8.71 -10.65
C ILE A 9 7.95 7.97 -9.71
N GLY A 10 7.12 8.73 -8.99
CA GLY A 10 6.13 8.27 -8.02
C GLY A 10 6.40 8.73 -6.59
N GLY A 11 5.47 9.51 -6.03
CA GLY A 11 5.46 10.02 -4.66
C GLY A 11 4.68 9.14 -3.67
N GLY A 12 4.66 7.83 -3.90
CA GLY A 12 4.11 6.85 -2.98
C GLY A 12 5.05 6.55 -1.79
N PRO A 13 4.62 5.74 -0.81
CA PRO A 13 5.43 5.46 0.39
C PRO A 13 6.83 4.92 0.10
N GLY A 14 6.99 4.06 -0.92
CA GLY A 14 8.31 3.54 -1.33
C GLY A 14 9.21 4.61 -1.91
N GLY A 15 8.71 5.40 -2.88
CA GLY A 15 9.47 6.48 -3.52
C GLY A 15 9.86 7.59 -2.54
N LEU A 16 8.95 7.98 -1.63
CA LEU A 16 9.24 8.97 -0.60
C LEU A 16 10.21 8.45 0.48
N ALA A 17 10.11 7.17 0.86
CA ALA A 17 11.07 6.56 1.79
C ALA A 17 12.48 6.50 1.18
N LEU A 18 12.58 6.16 -0.11
CA LEU A 18 13.84 6.27 -0.87
C LEU A 18 14.37 7.71 -0.85
N ALA A 19 13.51 8.68 -1.18
CA ALA A 19 13.87 10.10 -1.23
C ALA A 19 14.41 10.63 0.10
N GLN A 20 13.78 10.28 1.24
CA GLN A 20 14.26 10.64 2.58
C GLN A 20 15.67 10.08 2.83
N GLY A 21 15.89 8.82 2.52
CA GLY A 21 17.19 8.20 2.69
C GLY A 21 18.28 8.83 1.80
N LEU A 22 17.98 9.08 0.53
CA LEU A 22 18.91 9.75 -0.39
C LEU A 22 19.25 11.18 0.06
N ARG A 23 18.25 11.96 0.46
CA ARG A 23 18.45 13.32 1.00
C ARG A 23 19.35 13.30 2.24
N LYS A 24 19.14 12.32 3.15
CA LYS A 24 19.97 12.12 4.34
C LYS A 24 21.44 11.84 3.99
N HIS A 25 21.70 11.20 2.86
CA HIS A 25 23.05 10.93 2.33
C HIS A 25 23.55 12.01 1.38
N GLY A 26 22.88 13.16 1.28
CA GLY A 26 23.33 14.34 0.53
C GLY A 26 23.19 14.23 -0.99
N PHE A 27 22.29 13.38 -1.49
CA PHE A 27 21.96 13.32 -2.92
C PHE A 27 21.08 14.51 -3.33
N ASP A 28 21.34 15.08 -4.53
CA ASP A 28 20.40 15.95 -5.21
C ASP A 28 19.32 15.08 -5.88
N ILE A 29 18.07 15.30 -5.50
CA ILE A 29 16.96 14.46 -5.93
C ILE A 29 15.84 15.29 -6.55
N ALA A 30 15.09 14.68 -7.45
CA ALA A 30 13.81 15.21 -7.94
C ALA A 30 12.75 14.10 -7.89
N ILE A 31 11.57 14.43 -7.40
CA ILE A 31 10.43 13.52 -7.25
C ILE A 31 9.30 14.01 -8.15
N PHE A 32 8.73 13.10 -8.94
CA PHE A 32 7.64 13.44 -9.84
C PHE A 32 6.42 12.56 -9.52
N GLU A 33 5.31 13.21 -9.19
CA GLU A 33 4.03 12.54 -8.90
C GLU A 33 2.97 13.06 -9.88
N LYS A 34 2.22 12.12 -10.47
CA LYS A 34 1.18 12.47 -11.44
C LYS A 34 -0.07 13.04 -10.78
N ASP A 35 -0.41 12.50 -9.61
CA ASP A 35 -1.63 12.87 -8.90
C ASP A 35 -1.31 13.90 -7.81
N ARG A 36 -2.05 15.01 -7.83
CA ARG A 36 -2.07 15.90 -6.66
C ARG A 36 -2.59 15.11 -5.46
N PRO A 37 -2.19 15.46 -4.24
CA PRO A 37 -2.66 14.74 -3.05
C PRO A 37 -4.20 14.72 -3.07
N ARG A 38 -4.74 13.54 -3.31
CA ARG A 38 -6.16 13.29 -3.16
C ARG A 38 -6.31 12.46 -1.91
N THR A 39 -7.01 12.99 -0.98
CA THR A 39 -7.34 12.32 0.28
C THR A 39 -8.55 11.40 0.12
N ASP A 40 -9.28 11.53 -0.98
CA ASP A 40 -10.32 10.62 -1.44
C ASP A 40 -9.78 9.28 -1.98
N TYR A 41 -8.47 9.04 -1.83
CA TYR A 41 -7.86 7.81 -2.29
C TYR A 41 -8.30 6.64 -1.41
N VAL A 42 -9.29 5.91 -1.87
CA VAL A 42 -9.89 4.77 -1.17
C VAL A 42 -8.97 3.55 -1.11
N GLN A 43 -7.82 3.59 -1.78
CA GLN A 43 -6.87 2.47 -1.79
C GLN A 43 -6.08 2.38 -0.49
N GLY A 44 -6.57 1.52 0.41
CA GLY A 44 -5.83 1.11 1.59
C GLY A 44 -5.75 2.20 2.66
N PHE A 45 -6.62 2.12 3.64
CA PHE A 45 -6.73 3.10 4.72
C PHE A 45 -5.51 3.15 5.64
N ARG A 46 -4.86 1.99 5.84
CA ARG A 46 -3.68 1.86 6.71
C ARG A 46 -2.66 0.89 6.13
N LEU A 47 -1.43 1.02 6.57
CA LEU A 47 -0.37 0.06 6.38
C LEU A 47 -0.07 -0.63 7.72
N ARG A 48 0.16 -1.93 7.69
CA ARG A 48 0.77 -2.67 8.78
C ARG A 48 2.24 -2.83 8.46
N LEU A 49 3.09 -2.15 9.21
CA LEU A 49 4.52 -2.19 9.03
C LEU A 49 5.16 -3.23 9.95
N ARG A 50 6.08 -3.99 9.39
CA ARG A 50 6.81 -5.08 10.02
C ARG A 50 8.30 -4.77 10.05
N GLN A 51 9.08 -5.64 10.64
CA GLN A 51 10.50 -5.47 10.91
C GLN A 51 11.30 -4.91 9.73
N ARG A 52 11.17 -5.44 8.51
CA ARG A 52 11.91 -4.95 7.33
C ARG A 52 11.55 -3.51 6.96
N GLY A 53 10.25 -3.21 6.85
CA GLY A 53 9.79 -1.85 6.56
C GLY A 53 10.11 -0.87 7.67
N LEU A 54 9.94 -1.27 8.94
CA LEU A 54 10.30 -0.45 10.11
C LEU A 54 11.81 -0.20 10.18
N GLY A 55 12.63 -1.22 9.92
CA GLY A 55 14.09 -1.09 9.89
C GLY A 55 14.55 -0.09 8.83
N ALA A 56 13.99 -0.17 7.62
CA ALA A 56 14.29 0.77 6.56
C ALA A 56 13.87 2.21 6.91
N LEU A 57 12.68 2.41 7.50
CA LEU A 57 12.27 3.73 7.98
C LEU A 57 13.21 4.26 9.07
N THR A 58 13.59 3.42 10.03
CA THR A 58 14.51 3.81 11.11
C THR A 58 15.88 4.25 10.58
N GLN A 59 16.36 3.60 9.53
CA GLN A 59 17.64 3.96 8.91
C GLN A 59 17.56 5.23 8.07
N ASN A 60 16.47 5.41 7.34
CA ASN A 60 16.36 6.44 6.31
C ASN A 60 15.76 7.75 6.82
N LEU A 61 14.87 7.72 7.83
CA LEU A 61 14.25 8.95 8.32
C LEU A 61 15.22 9.77 9.21
N PRO A 62 15.15 11.11 9.15
CA PRO A 62 15.67 11.99 10.19
C PRO A 62 15.00 11.69 11.54
N ALA A 63 15.72 11.92 12.64
CA ALA A 63 15.26 11.57 13.99
C ALA A 63 13.89 12.17 14.33
N HIS A 64 13.64 13.44 14.00
CA HIS A 64 12.37 14.11 14.29
C HIS A 64 11.19 13.53 13.50
N LEU A 65 11.39 13.05 12.27
CA LEU A 65 10.35 12.39 11.48
C LEU A 65 10.10 10.96 11.96
N LEU A 66 11.13 10.28 12.44
CA LEU A 66 11.00 8.97 13.07
C LEU A 66 10.20 9.08 14.38
N GLU A 67 10.46 10.11 15.18
CA GLU A 67 9.69 10.42 16.37
C GLU A 67 8.21 10.68 16.03
N ALA A 68 7.94 11.55 15.07
CA ALA A 68 6.60 11.82 14.56
C ALA A 68 5.89 10.56 14.06
N PHE A 69 6.60 9.70 13.34
CA PHE A 69 6.07 8.42 12.88
C PHE A 69 5.61 7.54 14.05
N TYR A 70 6.46 7.34 15.07
CA TYR A 70 6.10 6.52 16.22
C TYR A 70 4.96 7.12 17.05
N ALA A 71 4.92 8.42 17.19
CA ALA A 71 3.86 9.13 17.93
C ALA A 71 2.50 9.06 17.23
N THR A 72 2.48 9.02 15.90
CA THR A 72 1.25 9.00 15.10
C THR A 72 0.77 7.59 14.70
N LEU A 73 1.37 6.55 15.28
CA LEU A 73 0.92 5.17 15.06
C LEU A 73 -0.48 4.97 15.63
N GLY A 74 -1.32 4.32 14.87
CA GLY A 74 -2.60 3.84 15.36
C GLY A 74 -2.47 2.50 16.06
N ARG A 75 -3.39 2.23 16.97
CA ARG A 75 -3.51 0.94 17.65
C ARG A 75 -4.56 0.09 16.94
N ALA A 76 -4.18 -1.12 16.56
CA ALA A 76 -5.12 -2.17 16.19
C ALA A 76 -5.53 -2.95 17.45
N PRO A 77 -6.65 -3.69 17.43
CA PRO A 77 -6.97 -4.64 18.48
C PRO A 77 -5.86 -5.68 18.66
N ASP A 78 -5.60 -6.04 19.93
CA ASP A 78 -4.57 -7.04 20.27
C ASP A 78 -5.08 -8.48 20.19
N GLN A 79 -6.41 -8.66 20.17
CA GLN A 79 -7.05 -9.97 20.19
C GLN A 79 -7.71 -10.27 18.86
N ASN A 80 -7.60 -11.53 18.45
CA ASN A 80 -8.27 -12.08 17.29
C ASN A 80 -9.57 -12.77 17.68
N LEU A 81 -10.58 -12.69 16.85
CA LEU A 81 -11.86 -13.35 17.03
C LEU A 81 -12.31 -14.01 15.73
N LEU A 82 -12.58 -15.31 15.77
CA LEU A 82 -13.15 -16.04 14.65
C LEU A 82 -14.61 -16.32 14.94
N LEU A 83 -15.49 -15.89 14.03
CA LEU A 83 -16.95 -16.03 14.12
C LEU A 83 -17.50 -16.71 12.88
N ASP A 84 -18.67 -17.35 13.02
CA ASP A 84 -19.50 -17.73 11.87
C ASP A 84 -20.47 -16.62 11.45
N GLU A 85 -21.29 -16.87 10.45
CA GLU A 85 -22.33 -15.97 9.94
C GLU A 85 -23.45 -15.70 10.94
N ASN A 86 -23.62 -16.56 11.95
CA ASN A 86 -24.59 -16.41 13.05
C ASN A 86 -24.02 -15.63 14.23
N PHE A 87 -22.80 -15.13 14.09
CA PHE A 87 -22.06 -14.37 15.11
C PHE A 87 -21.60 -15.21 16.32
N GLU A 88 -21.52 -16.56 16.12
CA GLU A 88 -21.06 -17.51 17.12
C GLU A 88 -19.56 -17.77 16.97
N PRO A 89 -18.84 -17.91 18.10
CA PRO A 89 -17.40 -18.18 18.06
C PRO A 89 -17.07 -19.54 17.42
N LEU A 90 -16.11 -19.54 16.49
CA LEU A 90 -15.54 -20.73 15.90
C LEU A 90 -14.20 -21.06 16.54
N SER A 91 -13.88 -22.37 16.65
CA SER A 91 -12.55 -22.84 17.02
C SER A 91 -11.58 -22.73 15.86
N GLY A 92 -10.34 -22.34 16.13
CA GLY A 92 -9.27 -22.32 15.13
C GLY A 92 -8.54 -20.99 15.01
N ASP A 93 -7.61 -20.93 14.06
CA ASP A 93 -6.88 -19.71 13.75
C ASP A 93 -7.67 -18.84 12.79
N ALA A 94 -8.02 -17.65 13.25
CA ALA A 94 -8.75 -16.67 12.45
C ALA A 94 -8.00 -16.30 11.15
N TRP A 95 -6.69 -16.41 11.15
CA TRP A 95 -5.83 -15.95 10.07
C TRP A 95 -5.16 -17.07 9.26
N GLY A 96 -5.52 -18.34 9.54
CA GLY A 96 -5.07 -19.50 8.78
C GLY A 96 -3.55 -19.72 8.81
N GLY A 97 -2.91 -19.46 9.94
CA GLY A 97 -1.44 -19.62 10.08
C GLY A 97 -0.65 -18.53 9.35
N GLY A 98 -1.29 -17.44 8.95
CA GLY A 98 -0.70 -16.41 8.09
C GLY A 98 0.46 -15.60 8.68
N ALA A 99 0.73 -15.75 9.98
CA ALA A 99 1.92 -15.18 10.62
C ALA A 99 3.10 -16.17 10.66
N ALA A 100 2.86 -17.47 10.49
CA ALA A 100 3.90 -18.47 10.52
C ALA A 100 4.83 -18.37 9.31
N GLY A 101 6.11 -18.15 9.55
CA GLY A 101 7.15 -18.14 8.50
C GLY A 101 7.68 -16.77 8.10
N LEU A 102 7.21 -15.68 8.73
CA LEU A 102 7.91 -14.41 8.71
C LEU A 102 8.64 -14.29 10.05
N ASP A 103 9.95 -14.04 9.99
CA ASP A 103 10.79 -13.78 11.18
C ASP A 103 10.41 -12.43 11.81
N ASP A 104 9.24 -12.38 12.44
CA ASP A 104 8.64 -11.19 13.00
C ASP A 104 8.69 -11.28 14.54
N THR A 105 9.87 -11.03 15.07
CA THR A 105 10.09 -10.92 16.52
C THR A 105 9.54 -9.61 17.10
N HIS A 106 9.06 -8.69 16.27
CA HIS A 106 8.56 -7.37 16.67
C HIS A 106 7.07 -7.22 16.36
N PRO A 107 6.29 -6.61 17.28
CA PRO A 107 4.88 -6.35 17.02
C PRO A 107 4.68 -5.43 15.81
N GLU A 108 3.73 -5.79 14.95
CA GLU A 108 3.34 -4.97 13.80
C GLU A 108 2.92 -3.56 14.24
N LYS A 109 3.29 -2.56 13.43
CA LYS A 109 2.86 -1.17 13.64
C LYS A 109 1.83 -0.78 12.59
N SER A 110 0.74 -0.18 13.05
CA SER A 110 -0.33 0.29 12.19
C SER A 110 -0.21 1.79 11.98
N VAL A 111 -0.14 2.24 10.74
CA VAL A 111 -0.07 3.68 10.40
C VAL A 111 -1.11 4.01 9.34
N SER A 112 -1.76 5.16 9.43
CA SER A 112 -2.56 5.71 8.35
C SER A 112 -1.66 5.92 7.12
N ARG A 113 -2.13 5.49 5.96
CA ARG A 113 -1.37 5.66 4.71
C ARG A 113 -1.13 7.13 4.37
N ILE A 114 -2.10 7.98 4.67
CA ILE A 114 -1.99 9.42 4.44
C ILE A 114 -0.99 10.03 5.43
N THR A 115 -1.10 9.71 6.72
CA THR A 115 -0.15 10.16 7.74
C THR A 115 1.28 9.76 7.41
N LEU A 116 1.51 8.51 7.03
CA LEU A 116 2.83 8.04 6.62
C LEU A 116 3.36 8.84 5.42
N ARG A 117 2.50 9.08 4.40
CA ARG A 117 2.90 9.88 3.24
C ARG A 117 3.28 11.30 3.62
N GLN A 118 2.52 11.94 4.50
CA GLN A 118 2.82 13.30 4.98
C GLN A 118 4.15 13.35 5.74
N ILE A 119 4.40 12.39 6.64
CA ILE A 119 5.68 12.27 7.35
C ILE A 119 6.82 12.11 6.34
N LEU A 120 6.67 11.20 5.38
CA LEU A 120 7.70 10.93 4.39
C LEU A 120 7.94 12.10 3.43
N LEU A 121 6.94 12.94 3.20
CA LEU A 121 7.06 14.13 2.34
C LEU A 121 7.67 15.34 3.07
N THR A 122 7.55 15.39 4.39
CA THR A 122 8.05 16.52 5.19
C THR A 122 9.55 16.74 4.95
N GLY A 123 9.90 17.96 4.53
CA GLY A 123 11.28 18.36 4.18
C GLY A 123 11.72 17.93 2.77
N LEU A 124 10.80 17.41 1.94
CA LEU A 124 11.04 17.08 0.52
C LEU A 124 10.17 17.90 -0.44
N GLU A 125 9.45 18.89 0.06
CA GLU A 125 8.49 19.68 -0.70
C GLU A 125 9.15 20.44 -1.85
N ASP A 126 10.40 20.86 -1.69
CA ASP A 126 11.24 21.51 -2.70
C ASP A 126 11.66 20.57 -3.84
N ALA A 127 11.71 19.27 -3.59
CA ALA A 127 12.09 18.27 -4.56
C ALA A 127 10.87 17.67 -5.31
N LEU A 128 9.64 17.87 -4.80
CA LEU A 128 8.43 17.30 -5.39
C LEU A 128 7.85 18.20 -6.48
N THR A 129 7.62 17.62 -7.65
CA THR A 129 6.92 18.23 -8.78
C THR A 129 5.74 17.38 -9.20
N TYR A 130 4.57 18.00 -9.38
CA TYR A 130 3.40 17.31 -9.93
C TYR A 130 3.46 17.33 -11.44
N ALA A 131 3.92 16.19 -12.01
CA ALA A 131 4.04 16.01 -13.46
C ALA A 131 3.86 14.53 -13.82
N THR A 132 3.22 14.28 -14.96
CA THR A 132 2.99 12.93 -15.45
C THR A 132 4.15 12.51 -16.35
N PHE A 133 4.89 11.50 -15.90
CA PHE A 133 5.98 10.91 -16.67
C PHE A 133 5.46 10.25 -17.95
N THR A 134 6.20 10.41 -19.07
CA THR A 134 5.87 9.82 -20.38
C THR A 134 6.85 8.75 -20.80
N ARG A 135 8.14 9.09 -20.88
CA ARG A 135 9.23 8.23 -21.33
C ARG A 135 10.58 8.70 -20.79
N TYR A 136 11.60 7.90 -20.98
CA TYR A 136 12.99 8.30 -20.75
C TYR A 136 13.87 7.99 -21.97
N ASP A 137 14.99 8.69 -22.06
CA ASP A 137 16.04 8.44 -23.04
C ASP A 137 17.39 8.24 -22.31
N GLU A 138 18.02 7.08 -22.52
CA GLU A 138 19.36 6.81 -22.03
C GLU A 138 20.37 7.59 -22.88
N GLN A 139 21.38 8.18 -22.24
CA GLN A 139 22.38 9.00 -22.88
C GLN A 139 23.69 8.21 -23.07
N PRO A 140 24.53 8.58 -24.07
CA PRO A 140 25.80 7.90 -24.32
C PRO A 140 26.81 7.98 -23.15
N ASP A 141 26.66 8.96 -22.27
CA ASP A 141 27.49 9.14 -21.07
C ASP A 141 27.03 8.30 -19.87
N GLY A 142 25.99 7.48 -20.04
CA GLY A 142 25.46 6.62 -19.01
C GLY A 142 24.44 7.29 -18.08
N THR A 143 24.00 8.51 -18.41
CA THR A 143 22.93 9.22 -17.70
C THR A 143 21.55 9.01 -18.37
N VAL A 144 20.49 9.61 -17.84
CA VAL A 144 19.13 9.45 -18.36
C VAL A 144 18.39 10.79 -18.36
N ILE A 145 17.58 11.01 -19.40
CA ILE A 145 16.64 12.14 -19.46
C ILE A 145 15.22 11.62 -19.36
N ALA A 146 14.48 12.05 -18.33
CA ALA A 146 13.05 11.76 -18.17
C ALA A 146 12.21 12.90 -18.76
N HIS A 147 11.12 12.55 -19.46
CA HIS A 147 10.19 13.46 -20.12
C HIS A 147 8.79 13.37 -19.53
N PHE A 148 8.07 14.50 -19.53
CA PHE A 148 6.76 14.66 -18.93
C PHE A 148 5.72 15.16 -19.94
N GLU A 149 4.43 14.98 -19.62
CA GLU A 149 3.31 15.36 -20.52
C GLU A 149 3.24 16.85 -20.79
N ASP A 150 3.67 17.69 -19.86
CA ASP A 150 3.74 19.16 -19.99
C ASP A 150 4.91 19.66 -20.84
N GLY A 151 5.72 18.76 -21.39
CA GLY A 151 6.91 19.07 -22.18
C GLY A 151 8.17 19.32 -21.34
N ALA A 152 8.08 19.29 -20.01
CA ALA A 152 9.25 19.38 -19.12
C ALA A 152 10.14 18.13 -19.26
N SER A 153 11.40 18.29 -18.87
CA SER A 153 12.36 17.18 -18.79
C SER A 153 13.38 17.42 -17.67
N ILE A 154 13.91 16.33 -17.15
CA ILE A 154 14.95 16.29 -16.13
C ILE A 154 16.09 15.38 -16.56
N HIS A 155 17.34 15.78 -16.31
CA HIS A 155 18.53 14.97 -16.52
C HIS A 155 18.95 14.36 -15.18
N ALA A 156 19.28 13.08 -15.13
CA ALA A 156 19.65 12.39 -13.91
C ALA A 156 20.73 11.33 -14.15
N ASP A 157 21.53 11.04 -13.12
CA ASP A 157 22.45 9.89 -13.17
C ASP A 157 21.67 8.58 -13.04
N VAL A 158 20.57 8.57 -12.26
CA VAL A 158 19.70 7.40 -12.06
C VAL A 158 18.24 7.81 -12.15
N LEU A 159 17.43 7.02 -12.86
CA LEU A 159 15.97 7.09 -12.87
C LEU A 159 15.38 5.91 -12.09
N VAL A 160 14.53 6.19 -11.11
CA VAL A 160 13.85 5.17 -10.33
C VAL A 160 12.34 5.20 -10.60
N GLY A 161 11.81 4.14 -11.18
CA GLY A 161 10.37 3.93 -11.34
C GLY A 161 9.73 3.41 -10.07
N ALA A 162 9.07 4.30 -9.31
CA ALA A 162 8.27 4.03 -8.12
C ALA A 162 6.78 4.34 -8.34
N ASP A 163 6.34 4.33 -9.62
CA ASP A 163 5.06 4.81 -10.15
C ASP A 163 3.93 3.75 -10.10
N GLY A 164 4.12 2.71 -9.26
CA GLY A 164 3.10 1.76 -8.89
C GLY A 164 2.71 0.78 -10.00
N VAL A 165 1.59 0.09 -9.82
CA VAL A 165 1.12 -1.01 -10.69
C VAL A 165 1.04 -0.61 -12.16
N ALA A 166 0.67 0.63 -12.45
CA ALA A 166 0.54 1.14 -13.83
C ALA A 166 1.85 1.70 -14.42
N SER A 167 2.99 1.43 -13.79
CA SER A 167 4.29 2.01 -14.10
C SER A 167 4.58 2.14 -15.59
N ARG A 168 4.80 3.38 -16.01
CA ARG A 168 5.27 3.70 -17.37
C ARG A 168 6.77 3.44 -17.51
N VAL A 169 7.54 3.61 -16.42
CA VAL A 169 8.97 3.28 -16.40
C VAL A 169 9.17 1.79 -16.65
N ARG A 170 8.44 0.92 -15.92
CA ARG A 170 8.48 -0.54 -16.17
C ARG A 170 8.11 -0.91 -17.59
N LYS A 171 7.03 -0.32 -18.14
CA LYS A 171 6.58 -0.63 -19.51
C LYS A 171 7.64 -0.36 -20.55
N GLN A 172 8.50 0.63 -20.31
CA GLN A 172 9.61 0.94 -21.21
C GLN A 172 10.83 0.06 -20.93
N LEU A 173 11.20 -0.14 -19.64
CA LEU A 173 12.37 -0.92 -19.25
C LEU A 173 12.17 -2.42 -19.52
N LEU A 174 10.99 -2.95 -19.16
CA LEU A 174 10.63 -4.36 -19.20
C LEU A 174 9.26 -4.54 -19.85
N PRO A 175 9.15 -4.37 -21.18
CA PRO A 175 7.86 -4.42 -21.88
C PRO A 175 7.16 -5.79 -21.77
N HIS A 176 7.90 -6.85 -21.47
CA HIS A 176 7.39 -8.20 -21.23
C HIS A 176 6.86 -8.42 -19.81
N ALA A 177 7.16 -7.53 -18.86
CA ALA A 177 6.70 -7.66 -17.47
C ALA A 177 5.19 -7.38 -17.36
N THR A 178 4.43 -8.40 -16.96
CA THR A 178 2.97 -8.39 -16.94
C THR A 178 2.40 -8.54 -15.53
N PHE A 179 1.11 -8.27 -15.41
CA PHE A 179 0.31 -8.55 -14.23
C PHE A 179 -0.77 -9.56 -14.56
N SER A 180 -1.00 -10.47 -13.63
CA SER A 180 -2.11 -11.41 -13.68
C SER A 180 -3.29 -10.86 -12.89
N ASP A 181 -4.50 -10.93 -13.43
CA ASP A 181 -5.73 -10.81 -12.67
C ASP A 181 -5.90 -12.10 -11.87
N THR A 182 -6.05 -11.97 -10.57
CA THR A 182 -6.17 -13.15 -9.69
C THR A 182 -7.56 -13.77 -9.71
N GLY A 183 -8.52 -13.19 -10.42
CA GLY A 183 -9.92 -13.58 -10.36
C GLY A 183 -10.59 -13.22 -9.02
N VAL A 184 -9.98 -12.35 -8.23
CA VAL A 184 -10.52 -11.90 -6.94
C VAL A 184 -10.88 -10.42 -6.99
N ARG A 185 -12.04 -10.10 -6.43
CA ARG A 185 -12.52 -8.73 -6.22
C ARG A 185 -12.66 -8.48 -4.74
N ARG A 186 -12.22 -7.32 -4.29
CA ARG A 186 -12.29 -6.91 -2.89
C ARG A 186 -13.25 -5.74 -2.75
N LEU A 187 -14.24 -5.88 -1.88
CA LEU A 187 -15.01 -4.77 -1.34
C LEU A 187 -14.47 -4.39 0.02
N ALA A 188 -14.38 -3.11 0.31
CA ALA A 188 -13.97 -2.60 1.60
C ALA A 188 -14.69 -1.28 1.90
N GLY A 189 -14.94 -1.03 3.18
CA GLY A 189 -15.53 0.21 3.65
C GLY A 189 -15.19 0.48 5.10
N LYS A 190 -15.50 1.66 5.60
CA LYS A 190 -15.23 2.04 7.00
C LYS A 190 -16.35 2.88 7.60
N LEU A 191 -16.36 2.88 8.93
CA LEU A 191 -17.26 3.65 9.78
C LEU A 191 -16.43 4.23 10.93
N THR A 192 -16.63 5.50 11.30
CA THR A 192 -15.94 6.07 12.47
C THR A 192 -16.35 5.35 13.74
N LEU A 193 -15.44 5.21 14.70
CA LEU A 193 -15.76 4.53 15.96
C LEU A 193 -16.80 5.28 16.79
N ASP A 194 -16.83 6.60 16.72
CA ASP A 194 -17.86 7.41 17.40
C ASP A 194 -19.26 7.11 16.83
N ARG A 195 -19.38 7.02 15.50
CA ARG A 195 -20.63 6.65 14.85
C ARG A 195 -20.99 5.19 15.12
N ALA A 196 -20.01 4.29 15.11
CA ALA A 196 -20.24 2.89 15.47
C ALA A 196 -20.80 2.75 16.90
N ALA A 197 -20.22 3.47 17.86
CA ALA A 197 -20.71 3.50 19.23
C ALA A 197 -22.13 4.10 19.33
N ALA A 198 -22.38 5.22 18.67
CA ALA A 198 -23.71 5.85 18.65
C ALA A 198 -24.80 4.97 18.04
N LEU A 199 -24.46 4.07 17.11
CA LEU A 199 -25.37 3.13 16.45
C LEU A 199 -25.42 1.76 17.13
N GLY A 200 -24.68 1.56 18.23
CA GLY A 200 -24.68 0.30 18.98
C GLY A 200 -24.01 -0.87 18.24
N ILE A 201 -23.05 -0.57 17.36
CA ILE A 201 -22.27 -1.63 16.69
C ILE A 201 -21.54 -2.47 17.74
N SER A 202 -21.65 -3.80 17.61
CA SER A 202 -21.13 -4.75 18.59
C SER A 202 -19.61 -4.59 18.83
N ASN A 203 -19.22 -4.65 20.11
CA ASN A 203 -17.81 -4.62 20.52
C ASN A 203 -17.00 -5.81 19.95
N LYS A 204 -17.63 -6.94 19.64
CA LYS A 204 -16.96 -8.02 18.90
C LYS A 204 -16.39 -7.56 17.55
N LEU A 205 -16.98 -6.52 16.93
CA LEU A 205 -16.53 -5.96 15.65
C LEU A 205 -15.61 -4.74 15.79
N THR A 206 -15.62 -4.07 16.94
CA THR A 206 -14.81 -2.84 17.15
C THR A 206 -13.58 -3.06 17.99
N ASP A 207 -13.58 -4.06 18.92
CA ASP A 207 -12.51 -4.26 19.88
C ASP A 207 -11.62 -5.48 19.59
N TYR A 208 -11.93 -6.20 18.50
CA TYR A 208 -11.19 -7.37 18.05
C TYR A 208 -10.75 -7.24 16.59
N ASN A 209 -9.73 -7.99 16.20
CA ASN A 209 -9.52 -8.35 14.81
C ASN A 209 -10.47 -9.51 14.51
N ALA A 210 -11.65 -9.21 14.02
CA ALA A 210 -12.66 -10.22 13.78
C ALA A 210 -12.57 -10.76 12.34
N MET A 211 -12.62 -12.08 12.22
CA MET A 211 -12.82 -12.77 10.95
C MET A 211 -14.15 -13.49 11.01
N ILE A 212 -15.10 -13.10 10.18
CA ILE A 212 -16.36 -13.81 10.00
C ILE A 212 -16.15 -14.80 8.85
N ARG A 213 -16.24 -16.08 9.17
CA ARG A 213 -16.05 -17.17 8.21
C ARG A 213 -17.33 -17.98 8.14
N PRO A 214 -18.17 -17.73 7.13
CA PRO A 214 -19.41 -18.49 6.95
C PRO A 214 -19.12 -19.93 6.54
N GLY A 215 -20.09 -20.82 6.72
CA GLY A 215 -20.02 -22.19 6.26
C GLY A 215 -19.90 -22.30 4.73
N ARG A 216 -20.40 -21.31 4.01
CA ARG A 216 -20.26 -21.14 2.55
C ARG A 216 -20.19 -19.65 2.20
N GLY A 217 -19.50 -19.34 1.09
CA GLY A 217 -19.34 -17.96 0.61
C GLY A 217 -18.08 -17.27 1.13
N HIS A 218 -18.16 -15.96 1.27
CA HIS A 218 -16.96 -15.12 1.46
C HIS A 218 -16.73 -14.78 2.91
N SER A 219 -15.47 -14.81 3.34
CA SER A 219 -15.08 -14.31 4.64
C SER A 219 -15.12 -12.77 4.67
N LEU A 220 -15.53 -12.23 5.81
CA LEU A 220 -15.49 -10.80 6.09
C LEU A 220 -14.48 -10.54 7.22
N MET A 221 -13.46 -9.76 6.92
CA MET A 221 -12.52 -9.29 7.93
C MET A 221 -12.97 -7.93 8.46
N VAL A 222 -13.00 -7.77 9.78
CA VAL A 222 -13.34 -6.52 10.47
C VAL A 222 -12.24 -6.19 11.46
N THR A 223 -11.81 -4.94 11.51
CA THR A 223 -10.81 -4.50 12.49
C THR A 223 -10.90 -2.99 12.69
N SER A 224 -10.51 -2.49 13.85
CA SER A 224 -10.44 -1.06 14.11
C SER A 224 -9.03 -0.50 13.98
N HIS A 225 -8.96 0.80 13.83
CA HIS A 225 -7.74 1.60 13.88
C HIS A 225 -8.01 2.78 14.80
N ARG A 226 -7.36 2.79 15.95
CA ARG A 226 -7.53 3.81 16.97
C ARG A 226 -6.33 4.74 16.94
N VAL A 227 -6.57 6.02 16.76
CA VAL A 227 -5.55 7.07 16.75
C VAL A 227 -5.60 7.87 18.05
N ASP A 228 -4.47 8.45 18.43
CA ASP A 228 -4.39 9.45 19.50
C ASP A 228 -4.43 10.86 18.88
N PRO A 229 -5.54 11.60 19.01
CA PRO A 229 -5.63 12.95 18.45
C PRO A 229 -4.64 13.93 19.09
N ALA A 230 -4.18 13.69 20.30
CA ALA A 230 -3.21 14.56 20.98
C ALA A 230 -1.84 14.46 20.31
N ALA A 231 -1.40 13.25 19.99
CA ALA A 231 -0.15 13.03 19.26
C ALA A 231 -0.14 13.70 17.89
N HIS A 232 -1.24 13.60 17.15
CA HIS A 232 -1.35 14.28 15.85
C HIS A 232 -1.30 15.81 15.96
N ARG A 233 -1.92 16.40 17.00
CA ARG A 233 -1.83 17.85 17.24
C ARG A 233 -0.42 18.31 17.61
N GLN A 234 0.35 17.49 18.29
CA GLN A 234 1.73 17.81 18.71
C GLN A 234 2.65 18.02 17.48
N TYR A 235 2.45 17.28 16.42
CA TYR A 235 3.27 17.33 15.21
C TYR A 235 2.70 18.24 14.13
N GLY A 236 1.78 19.15 14.45
CA GLY A 236 1.23 20.15 13.55
C GLY A 236 0.33 19.54 12.46
N LEU A 237 0.65 19.76 11.20
CA LEU A 237 -0.11 19.28 10.05
C LEU A 237 0.12 17.79 9.73
N ILE A 238 1.07 17.15 10.40
CA ILE A 238 1.33 15.71 10.18
C ILE A 238 0.10 14.92 10.61
N GLY A 239 -0.46 14.15 9.70
CA GLY A 239 -1.63 13.33 9.93
C GLY A 239 -2.95 14.11 10.01
N GLN A 240 -2.96 15.41 9.84
CA GLN A 240 -4.18 16.16 9.64
C GLN A 240 -4.65 16.03 8.18
N ASP A 241 -5.95 16.14 7.98
CA ASP A 241 -6.48 16.41 6.66
C ASP A 241 -5.82 17.70 6.18
N ASP A 242 -5.28 17.62 4.98
CA ASP A 242 -4.59 18.74 4.40
C ASP A 242 -5.54 19.95 4.37
N ALA A 243 -5.27 20.94 5.21
CA ALA A 243 -6.10 22.15 5.30
C ALA A 243 -6.18 22.90 3.97
N THR A 244 -5.26 22.61 3.04
CA THR A 244 -5.28 23.15 1.67
C THR A 244 -6.40 22.54 0.84
N HIS A 245 -7.02 21.46 1.28
CA HIS A 245 -8.11 20.75 0.62
C HIS A 245 -9.47 20.97 1.29
N GLN A 246 -9.57 21.91 2.23
CA GLN A 246 -10.85 22.34 2.79
C GLN A 246 -11.72 22.90 1.67
N GLY A 247 -12.81 22.18 1.36
CA GLY A 247 -13.74 22.55 0.28
C GLY A 247 -13.75 21.61 -0.92
N ILE A 248 -13.00 20.49 -0.87
CA ILE A 248 -13.17 19.41 -1.84
C ILE A 248 -14.30 18.50 -1.35
N ASP A 249 -15.40 18.43 -2.11
CA ASP A 249 -16.49 17.47 -1.87
C ASP A 249 -15.93 16.05 -1.83
N GLY A 250 -16.25 15.29 -0.79
CA GLY A 250 -15.81 13.90 -0.60
C GLY A 250 -14.85 13.68 0.57
N PHE A 251 -14.51 14.73 1.33
CA PHE A 251 -13.62 14.66 2.49
C PHE A 251 -14.35 14.22 3.77
N HIS A 252 -14.61 12.93 3.92
CA HIS A 252 -15.40 12.44 5.06
C HIS A 252 -14.56 11.83 6.19
N PHE A 253 -13.26 11.61 5.98
CA PHE A 253 -12.40 11.00 6.99
C PHE A 253 -11.09 11.76 7.14
N ASN A 254 -10.95 12.45 8.23
CA ASN A 254 -9.65 12.94 8.63
C ASN A 254 -8.80 11.81 9.21
N ASN A 255 -7.49 11.89 9.06
CA ASN A 255 -6.54 10.88 9.51
C ASN A 255 -6.42 10.79 11.02
N THR A 256 -7.04 11.71 11.75
CA THR A 256 -7.04 11.78 13.20
C THR A 256 -8.25 11.10 13.81
N THR A 257 -9.18 10.59 13.00
CA THR A 257 -10.39 9.92 13.46
C THR A 257 -10.19 8.42 13.54
N SER A 258 -10.52 7.84 14.70
CA SER A 258 -10.55 6.40 14.89
C SER A 258 -11.71 5.77 14.10
N TYR A 259 -11.49 4.61 13.50
CA TYR A 259 -12.50 3.94 12.70
C TYR A 259 -12.45 2.41 12.84
N VAL A 260 -13.58 1.77 12.55
CA VAL A 260 -13.67 0.36 12.20
C VAL A 260 -13.74 0.25 10.69
N TRP A 261 -13.04 -0.71 10.11
CA TRP A 261 -13.10 -1.00 8.70
C TRP A 261 -13.29 -2.50 8.46
N TRP A 262 -13.91 -2.80 7.37
CA TRP A 262 -14.13 -4.16 6.93
C TRP A 262 -13.67 -4.36 5.50
N ASN A 263 -13.37 -5.58 5.15
CA ASN A 263 -13.19 -5.99 3.77
C ASN A 263 -13.60 -7.44 3.57
N THR A 264 -14.07 -7.73 2.36
CA THR A 264 -14.40 -9.06 1.90
C THR A 264 -13.80 -9.29 0.54
N ALA A 265 -13.51 -10.55 0.20
CA ALA A 265 -12.92 -10.94 -1.07
C ALA A 265 -13.84 -11.94 -1.76
N TYR A 266 -14.14 -11.68 -3.02
CA TYR A 266 -15.01 -12.48 -3.87
C TYR A 266 -14.25 -13.08 -5.03
N ALA A 267 -14.56 -14.32 -5.43
CA ALA A 267 -14.23 -14.81 -6.75
C ALA A 267 -15.09 -14.07 -7.82
N THR A 268 -14.54 -13.82 -9.00
CA THR A 268 -15.23 -13.03 -10.05
C THR A 268 -16.53 -13.65 -10.56
N ASP A 269 -16.66 -14.96 -10.49
CA ASP A 269 -17.86 -15.70 -10.89
C ASP A 269 -19.02 -15.58 -9.89
N GLU A 270 -18.76 -15.03 -8.71
CA GLU A 270 -19.74 -14.84 -7.63
C GLU A 270 -20.35 -13.43 -7.62
N LEU A 271 -19.86 -12.53 -8.46
CA LEU A 271 -20.30 -11.15 -8.57
C LEU A 271 -20.84 -10.83 -9.99
N ALA A 272 -21.49 -9.69 -10.11
CA ALA A 272 -21.78 -9.11 -11.42
C ALA A 272 -20.47 -8.79 -12.19
N SER A 273 -20.58 -8.56 -13.50
CA SER A 273 -19.42 -8.26 -14.33
C SER A 273 -18.64 -7.05 -13.80
N ASP A 274 -17.33 -7.02 -14.06
CA ASP A 274 -16.46 -5.91 -13.67
C ASP A 274 -16.95 -4.54 -14.16
N ASP A 275 -17.50 -4.49 -15.38
CA ASP A 275 -18.04 -3.25 -15.95
C ASP A 275 -19.29 -2.78 -15.18
N ALA A 276 -20.19 -3.70 -14.84
CA ALA A 276 -21.36 -3.39 -14.04
C ALA A 276 -20.99 -2.91 -12.64
N LEU A 277 -20.06 -3.61 -11.97
CA LEU A 277 -19.58 -3.22 -10.63
C LEU A 277 -18.79 -1.91 -10.65
N GLY A 278 -17.99 -1.68 -11.69
CA GLY A 278 -17.19 -0.47 -11.86
C GLY A 278 -18.03 0.79 -12.14
N ALA A 279 -19.27 0.62 -12.59
CA ALA A 279 -20.21 1.72 -12.80
C ALA A 279 -21.02 2.07 -11.52
N MET A 280 -20.94 1.27 -10.46
CA MET A 280 -21.68 1.44 -9.21
C MET A 280 -20.98 2.44 -8.29
N ASP A 281 -21.76 3.26 -7.63
CA ASP A 281 -21.30 4.05 -6.48
C ASP A 281 -21.22 3.19 -5.20
N GLY A 282 -20.69 3.80 -4.11
CA GLY A 282 -20.50 3.06 -2.86
C GLY A 282 -21.80 2.58 -2.22
N ALA A 283 -22.91 3.29 -2.37
CA ALA A 283 -24.20 2.85 -1.86
C ALA A 283 -24.71 1.62 -2.61
N GLN A 284 -24.61 1.63 -3.93
CA GLN A 284 -24.96 0.49 -4.78
C GLN A 284 -24.08 -0.74 -4.50
N LEU A 285 -22.79 -0.54 -4.24
CA LEU A 285 -21.88 -1.63 -3.85
C LEU A 285 -22.24 -2.21 -2.47
N LEU A 286 -22.65 -1.37 -1.51
CA LEU A 286 -23.17 -1.84 -0.21
C LEU A 286 -24.45 -2.67 -0.38
N ASP A 287 -25.38 -2.24 -1.25
CA ASP A 287 -26.59 -2.99 -1.54
C ASP A 287 -26.31 -4.36 -2.17
N VAL A 288 -25.29 -4.46 -3.04
CA VAL A 288 -24.83 -5.75 -3.57
C VAL A 288 -24.34 -6.66 -2.45
N LEU A 289 -23.49 -6.15 -1.56
CA LEU A 289 -22.98 -6.93 -0.43
C LEU A 289 -24.11 -7.35 0.52
N LEU A 290 -25.00 -6.43 0.91
CA LEU A 290 -26.10 -6.70 1.84
C LEU A 290 -27.06 -7.79 1.32
N ARG A 291 -27.34 -7.82 0.02
CA ARG A 291 -28.15 -8.91 -0.58
C ARG A 291 -27.47 -10.27 -0.49
N GLN A 292 -26.15 -10.33 -0.62
CA GLN A 292 -25.40 -11.59 -0.54
C GLN A 292 -25.34 -12.16 0.87
N ILE A 293 -25.30 -11.28 1.88
CA ILE A 293 -25.19 -11.65 3.28
C ILE A 293 -26.49 -11.44 4.07
N GLU A 294 -27.65 -11.28 3.41
CA GLU A 294 -28.94 -10.97 4.05
C GLU A 294 -29.34 -11.95 5.16
N HIS A 295 -28.85 -13.17 5.07
CA HIS A 295 -29.08 -14.24 6.04
C HIS A 295 -28.10 -14.23 7.24
N TRP A 296 -27.13 -13.31 7.26
CA TRP A 296 -26.18 -13.20 8.35
C TRP A 296 -26.79 -12.50 9.57
N HIS A 297 -26.11 -12.66 10.71
CA HIS A 297 -26.56 -12.07 11.97
C HIS A 297 -26.69 -10.53 11.88
N PRO A 298 -27.76 -9.93 12.46
CA PRO A 298 -28.04 -8.49 12.37
C PRO A 298 -26.86 -7.59 12.76
N ALA A 299 -26.05 -7.97 13.76
CA ALA A 299 -24.89 -7.18 14.17
C ALA A 299 -23.85 -7.01 13.06
N ILE A 300 -23.72 -7.99 12.15
CA ILE A 300 -22.83 -7.91 10.99
C ILE A 300 -23.46 -7.03 9.91
N LEU A 301 -24.75 -7.24 9.66
CA LEU A 301 -25.52 -6.45 8.69
C LEU A 301 -25.53 -4.97 9.04
N ASP A 302 -25.65 -4.62 10.34
CA ASP A 302 -25.66 -3.24 10.79
C ASP A 302 -24.31 -2.54 10.55
N LEU A 303 -23.19 -3.21 10.77
CA LEU A 303 -21.89 -2.65 10.42
C LEU A 303 -21.80 -2.27 8.93
N ILE A 304 -22.27 -3.17 8.06
CA ILE A 304 -22.25 -2.94 6.60
C ILE A 304 -23.25 -1.86 6.20
N ARG A 305 -24.48 -1.92 6.72
CA ARG A 305 -25.56 -0.96 6.41
C ARG A 305 -25.22 0.46 6.81
N PHE A 306 -24.54 0.64 7.95
CA PHE A 306 -24.17 1.95 8.47
C PHE A 306 -22.80 2.43 8.03
N THR A 307 -22.09 1.64 7.22
CA THR A 307 -20.84 2.09 6.56
C THR A 307 -21.08 3.36 5.76
N ASP A 308 -20.12 4.28 5.80
CA ASP A 308 -20.17 5.48 4.97
C ASP A 308 -19.97 5.08 3.49
N PRO A 309 -20.97 5.29 2.62
CA PRO A 309 -20.88 4.90 1.22
C PRO A 309 -19.72 5.54 0.47
N SER A 310 -19.31 6.75 0.86
CA SER A 310 -18.18 7.45 0.23
C SER A 310 -16.84 6.74 0.44
N THR A 311 -16.76 5.84 1.42
CA THR A 311 -15.55 5.06 1.75
C THR A 311 -15.53 3.68 1.11
N VAL A 312 -16.62 3.31 0.44
CA VAL A 312 -16.73 1.97 -0.15
C VAL A 312 -16.00 1.92 -1.47
N ALA A 313 -15.13 0.92 -1.60
CA ALA A 313 -14.37 0.70 -2.82
C ALA A 313 -14.38 -0.75 -3.25
N LEU A 314 -14.51 -0.93 -4.55
CA LEU A 314 -14.24 -2.19 -5.23
C LEU A 314 -12.83 -2.15 -5.82
N LEU A 315 -12.04 -3.15 -5.50
CA LEU A 315 -10.67 -3.29 -6.00
C LEU A 315 -10.49 -4.61 -6.75
N LYS A 316 -9.95 -4.53 -7.96
CA LYS A 316 -9.46 -5.70 -8.69
C LYS A 316 -8.14 -6.14 -8.08
N VAL A 317 -8.08 -7.36 -7.57
CA VAL A 317 -6.85 -7.90 -6.99
C VAL A 317 -5.98 -8.45 -8.10
N ARG A 318 -4.83 -7.81 -8.29
CA ARG A 318 -3.83 -8.20 -9.28
C ARG A 318 -2.52 -8.56 -8.59
N THR A 319 -1.70 -9.33 -9.28
CA THR A 319 -0.34 -9.68 -8.84
C THR A 319 0.61 -9.58 -10.03
N SER A 320 1.85 -9.18 -9.80
CA SER A 320 2.88 -9.23 -10.83
C SER A 320 3.22 -10.69 -11.14
N VAL A 321 3.57 -10.94 -12.39
CA VAL A 321 4.26 -12.16 -12.77
C VAL A 321 5.75 -11.90 -12.52
N PRO A 322 6.44 -12.74 -11.73
CA PRO A 322 7.88 -12.60 -11.51
C PRO A 322 8.65 -12.56 -12.84
N VAL A 323 9.66 -11.71 -12.90
CA VAL A 323 10.52 -11.55 -14.07
C VAL A 323 11.93 -12.06 -13.76
N ASP A 324 12.63 -12.48 -14.80
CA ASP A 324 14.05 -12.83 -14.71
C ASP A 324 14.92 -11.56 -14.57
N PRO A 325 16.15 -11.67 -14.02
CA PRO A 325 17.11 -10.59 -14.03
C PRO A 325 17.33 -10.00 -15.43
N TRP A 326 17.49 -8.69 -15.50
CA TRP A 326 17.70 -7.96 -16.75
C TRP A 326 19.07 -7.26 -16.76
N PRO A 327 19.59 -6.86 -17.93
CA PRO A 327 20.82 -6.07 -18.00
C PRO A 327 20.65 -4.74 -17.25
N THR A 328 21.45 -4.52 -16.22
CA THR A 328 21.41 -3.30 -15.41
C THR A 328 21.75 -2.06 -16.22
N ARG A 329 20.97 -1.01 -16.02
CA ARG A 329 21.06 0.29 -16.69
C ARG A 329 20.92 1.41 -15.66
N PRO A 330 21.10 2.69 -16.04
CA PRO A 330 20.85 3.82 -15.12
C PRO A 330 19.35 4.04 -14.84
N VAL A 331 18.54 3.01 -15.05
CA VAL A 331 17.09 2.99 -14.79
C VAL A 331 16.74 1.74 -14.02
N THR A 332 16.05 1.90 -12.89
CA THR A 332 15.61 0.76 -12.08
C THR A 332 14.17 0.95 -11.58
N LEU A 333 13.62 -0.06 -10.91
CA LEU A 333 12.22 -0.10 -10.44
C LEU A 333 12.17 -0.37 -8.94
N LEU A 334 11.06 0.05 -8.30
CA LEU A 334 10.83 -0.09 -6.86
C LEU A 334 9.36 -0.35 -6.56
N GLY A 335 9.09 -1.24 -5.60
CA GLY A 335 7.76 -1.46 -5.06
C GLY A 335 6.77 -2.02 -6.09
N ASP A 336 5.52 -1.54 -6.06
CA ASP A 336 4.47 -2.03 -6.95
C ASP A 336 4.74 -1.78 -8.46
N ALA A 337 5.77 -1.01 -8.79
CA ALA A 337 6.21 -0.86 -10.16
C ALA A 337 6.74 -2.17 -10.74
N ILE A 338 7.28 -3.06 -9.91
CA ILE A 338 7.85 -4.34 -10.34
C ILE A 338 7.22 -5.56 -9.65
N HIS A 339 6.92 -5.50 -8.36
CA HIS A 339 6.44 -6.64 -7.59
C HIS A 339 5.12 -6.36 -6.85
N ALA A 340 4.15 -5.75 -7.56
CA ALA A 340 2.79 -5.62 -7.03
C ALA A 340 2.23 -6.98 -6.64
N MET A 341 1.61 -7.06 -5.48
CA MET A 341 1.16 -8.30 -4.88
C MET A 341 -0.23 -8.18 -4.28
N THR A 342 -0.85 -9.32 -3.99
CA THR A 342 -2.12 -9.33 -3.29
C THR A 342 -1.97 -8.76 -1.87
N TYR A 343 -3.06 -8.22 -1.32
CA TYR A 343 -3.03 -7.58 0.01
C TYR A 343 -3.04 -8.59 1.18
N PHE A 344 -3.16 -9.88 0.91
CA PHE A 344 -3.47 -10.91 1.93
C PHE A 344 -2.42 -11.08 3.04
N ARG A 345 -1.21 -10.67 2.85
CA ARG A 345 -0.16 -10.67 3.90
C ARG A 345 0.29 -9.27 4.30
N ALA A 346 -0.32 -8.23 3.76
CA ALA A 346 0.06 -6.83 3.99
C ALA A 346 1.56 -6.53 3.73
N LEU A 347 2.17 -7.21 2.75
CA LEU A 347 3.60 -7.10 2.48
C LEU A 347 3.95 -5.95 1.52
N GLY A 348 3.06 -5.53 0.60
CA GLY A 348 3.40 -4.60 -0.48
C GLY A 348 4.07 -3.31 -0.03
N GLY A 349 3.46 -2.58 0.91
CA GLY A 349 4.06 -1.36 1.44
C GLY A 349 5.37 -1.60 2.22
N ASN A 350 5.47 -2.72 2.94
CA ASN A 350 6.70 -3.11 3.63
C ASN A 350 7.84 -3.36 2.65
N THR A 351 7.56 -4.12 1.59
CA THR A 351 8.54 -4.47 0.56
C THR A 351 9.00 -3.21 -0.17
N ALA A 352 8.06 -2.32 -0.57
CA ALA A 352 8.42 -1.08 -1.25
C ALA A 352 9.30 -0.14 -0.39
N ILE A 353 9.02 -0.02 0.91
CA ILE A 353 9.85 0.76 1.83
C ILE A 353 11.22 0.10 2.04
N TYR A 354 11.25 -1.22 2.11
CA TYR A 354 12.48 -1.99 2.26
C TYR A 354 13.37 -1.89 1.02
N ASP A 355 12.79 -1.94 -0.19
CA ASP A 355 13.50 -1.67 -1.46
C ASP A 355 14.19 -0.30 -1.40
N GLY A 356 13.46 0.75 -0.97
CA GLY A 356 14.02 2.07 -0.79
C GLY A 356 15.24 2.06 0.12
N GLY A 357 15.19 1.32 1.22
CA GLY A 357 16.32 1.17 2.15
C GLY A 357 17.54 0.50 1.53
N ILE A 358 17.32 -0.58 0.75
CA ILE A 358 18.39 -1.26 0.03
C ILE A 358 19.02 -0.33 -1.00
N LEU A 359 18.19 0.33 -1.83
CA LEU A 359 18.66 1.21 -2.89
C LEU A 359 19.45 2.40 -2.34
N VAL A 360 19.01 2.99 -1.21
CA VAL A 360 19.78 4.05 -0.51
C VAL A 360 21.16 3.54 -0.14
N ARG A 361 21.28 2.37 0.47
CA ARG A 361 22.55 1.78 0.90
C ARG A 361 23.48 1.56 -0.30
N GLU A 362 22.99 0.98 -1.38
CA GLU A 362 23.79 0.68 -2.56
C GLU A 362 24.26 1.95 -3.29
N LEU A 363 23.37 2.95 -3.44
CA LEU A 363 23.73 4.23 -4.05
C LEU A 363 24.71 5.02 -3.17
N ALA A 364 24.56 4.97 -1.84
CA ALA A 364 25.52 5.60 -0.91
C ALA A 364 26.91 4.97 -1.03
N ALA A 365 27.01 3.64 -1.17
CA ALA A 365 28.27 2.94 -1.40
C ALA A 365 28.91 3.37 -2.74
N ALA A 366 28.12 3.53 -3.79
CA ALA A 366 28.62 4.04 -5.07
C ALA A 366 29.13 5.49 -4.96
N ARG A 367 28.39 6.35 -4.26
CA ARG A 367 28.79 7.75 -4.01
C ARG A 367 30.09 7.83 -3.18
N GLY A 368 30.27 6.93 -2.22
CA GLY A 368 31.49 6.77 -1.45
C GLY A 368 32.66 6.15 -2.21
N SER A 369 32.50 5.86 -3.50
CA SER A 369 33.51 5.20 -4.35
C SER A 369 33.87 3.77 -3.91
N GLU A 370 33.02 3.11 -3.15
CA GLU A 370 33.20 1.71 -2.73
C GLU A 370 32.95 0.74 -3.89
N LYS A 371 32.05 1.11 -4.82
CA LYS A 371 31.72 0.35 -6.03
C LYS A 371 31.24 1.26 -7.18
N PRO A 372 31.31 0.79 -8.44
CA PRO A 372 30.71 1.52 -9.58
C PRO A 372 29.19 1.64 -9.46
N LEU A 373 28.60 2.72 -10.01
CA LEU A 373 27.16 2.98 -9.96
C LEU A 373 26.32 1.82 -10.52
N LEU A 374 26.69 1.29 -11.69
CA LEU A 374 25.94 0.15 -12.29
C LEU A 374 26.08 -1.12 -11.45
N GLN A 375 27.19 -1.32 -10.74
CA GLN A 375 27.30 -2.45 -9.81
C GLN A 375 26.37 -2.27 -8.60
N ALA A 376 26.23 -1.05 -8.08
CA ALA A 376 25.31 -0.74 -7.00
C ALA A 376 23.84 -1.00 -7.41
N LEU A 377 23.47 -0.58 -8.61
CA LEU A 377 22.14 -0.86 -9.16
C LEU A 377 21.89 -2.36 -9.38
N HIS A 378 22.90 -3.08 -9.88
CA HIS A 378 22.86 -4.53 -10.05
C HIS A 378 22.63 -5.25 -8.72
N ASP A 379 23.40 -4.91 -7.69
CA ASP A 379 23.29 -5.50 -6.36
C ASP A 379 21.91 -5.23 -5.73
N TYR A 380 21.40 -4.00 -5.93
CA TYR A 380 20.03 -3.64 -5.55
C TYR A 380 18.99 -4.51 -6.27
N GLU A 381 19.06 -4.59 -7.60
CA GLU A 381 18.10 -5.33 -8.43
C GLU A 381 18.07 -6.82 -8.07
N ALA A 382 19.24 -7.41 -7.85
CA ALA A 382 19.34 -8.80 -7.40
C ALA A 382 18.64 -9.04 -6.06
N ALA A 383 18.92 -8.19 -5.07
CA ALA A 383 18.30 -8.28 -3.75
C ALA A 383 16.77 -8.03 -3.82
N MET A 384 16.35 -7.02 -4.58
CA MET A 384 14.94 -6.66 -4.76
C MET A 384 14.16 -7.77 -5.44
N LEU A 385 14.71 -8.42 -6.48
CA LEU A 385 14.07 -9.55 -7.15
C LEU A 385 13.90 -10.75 -6.23
N GLU A 386 14.89 -11.06 -5.40
CA GLU A 386 14.83 -12.17 -4.46
C GLU A 386 13.67 -11.99 -3.47
N HIS A 387 13.69 -10.94 -2.66
CA HIS A 387 12.68 -10.74 -1.63
C HIS A 387 11.32 -10.31 -2.17
N GLY A 388 11.28 -9.55 -3.29
CA GLY A 388 10.05 -9.12 -3.95
C GLY A 388 9.29 -10.32 -4.55
N THR A 389 10.00 -11.22 -5.24
CA THR A 389 9.41 -12.45 -5.78
C THR A 389 8.86 -13.35 -4.67
N GLU A 390 9.59 -13.51 -3.57
CA GLU A 390 9.12 -14.28 -2.41
C GLU A 390 7.84 -13.66 -1.81
N ALA A 391 7.80 -12.34 -1.66
CA ALA A 391 6.62 -11.62 -1.16
C ALA A 391 5.41 -11.80 -2.09
N VAL A 392 5.60 -11.71 -3.42
CA VAL A 392 4.56 -11.95 -4.43
C VAL A 392 4.00 -13.36 -4.31
N ARG A 393 4.86 -14.39 -4.33
CA ARG A 393 4.46 -15.80 -4.24
C ARG A 393 3.73 -16.10 -2.92
N SER A 394 4.27 -15.61 -1.83
CA SER A 394 3.74 -15.81 -0.48
C SER A 394 2.35 -15.17 -0.31
N SER A 395 2.15 -13.94 -0.80
CA SER A 395 0.85 -13.27 -0.71
C SER A 395 -0.19 -13.88 -1.64
N LEU A 396 0.22 -14.35 -2.82
CA LEU A 396 -0.66 -15.07 -3.75
C LEU A 396 -1.13 -16.41 -3.15
N SER A 397 -0.22 -17.18 -2.59
CA SER A 397 -0.56 -18.44 -1.89
C SER A 397 -1.52 -18.22 -0.73
N ALA A 398 -1.30 -17.16 0.07
CA ALA A 398 -2.21 -16.81 1.15
C ALA A 398 -3.62 -16.44 0.63
N MET A 399 -3.71 -15.69 -0.46
CA MET A 399 -4.97 -15.37 -1.11
C MET A 399 -5.69 -16.64 -1.57
N GLN A 400 -5.00 -17.51 -2.31
CA GLN A 400 -5.58 -18.75 -2.84
C GLN A 400 -6.18 -19.62 -1.73
N LYS A 401 -5.45 -19.79 -0.62
CA LYS A 401 -5.95 -20.54 0.53
C LYS A 401 -7.18 -19.91 1.19
N ASN A 402 -7.21 -18.58 1.28
CA ASN A 402 -8.30 -17.88 1.96
C ASN A 402 -9.56 -17.73 1.10
N VAL A 403 -9.44 -17.57 -0.23
CA VAL A 403 -10.58 -17.36 -1.12
C VAL A 403 -11.07 -18.67 -1.70
N PHE A 404 -10.18 -19.54 -2.16
CA PHE A 404 -10.54 -20.75 -2.90
C PHE A 404 -10.38 -22.05 -2.07
N GLY A 405 -9.77 -21.98 -0.88
CA GLY A 405 -9.52 -23.15 -0.03
C GLY A 405 -8.61 -24.18 -0.69
N ALA A 406 -8.92 -25.46 -0.50
CA ALA A 406 -8.14 -26.58 -1.07
C ALA A 406 -8.33 -26.75 -2.60
N THR A 407 -9.29 -26.07 -3.20
CA THR A 407 -9.60 -26.14 -4.65
C THR A 407 -8.97 -24.99 -5.44
N ALA A 408 -7.99 -24.30 -4.87
CA ALA A 408 -7.34 -23.16 -5.50
C ALA A 408 -6.86 -23.48 -6.93
N PRO A 409 -7.24 -22.68 -7.96
CA PRO A 409 -6.69 -22.83 -9.28
C PRO A 409 -5.18 -22.56 -9.26
N GLN A 410 -4.40 -23.40 -9.94
CA GLN A 410 -2.99 -23.11 -10.11
C GLN A 410 -2.82 -21.91 -11.05
N PRO A 411 -1.91 -20.96 -10.77
CA PRO A 411 -1.62 -19.89 -11.71
C PRO A 411 -1.16 -20.50 -13.04
N ALA A 412 -1.66 -19.95 -14.16
CA ALA A 412 -1.13 -20.29 -15.47
C ALA A 412 0.38 -19.99 -15.47
N GLN A 413 1.15 -21.00 -15.90
CA GLN A 413 2.61 -20.91 -16.01
C GLN A 413 3.02 -19.95 -17.09
#